data_176e169d084a306bb082f04702ba7974
#
_entry.id   176e169d084a306bb082f04702ba7974
#
_cell.length_a   1.000
_cell.length_b   1.000
_cell.length_c   1.000
_cell.angle_alpha   90.00
_cell.angle_beta   90.00
_cell.angle_gamma   90.00
#
_symmetry.space_group_name_H-M   'P 1'
#
loop_
_entity.id
_entity.type
_entity.pdbx_description
1 polymer ?
#
loop_
_entity_poly.entity_id
_entity_poly.type
_entity_poly.pdbx_seq_one_letter_code
_entity_poly.pdbx_strand_id
1 'polypeptide(L)'
;MAFIEVGGCRYPRVTLKWRDIIGAGGVGSLEESRALVCPSMITEGYLLDVFEEDGERYVRTFASYQTSDEAAFADRNCIPFSVLDRQSRRDVELALMFMNHEG
;
A
#
# COMPACT_ATOMS: atom_id res chain seq x y z
N MET A 1 8.60 -16.64 -0.14
CA MET A 1 7.82 -15.41 0.16
C MET A 1 6.53 -15.80 0.88
N ALA A 2 6.20 -15.10 1.98
CA ALA A 2 4.95 -15.35 2.69
C ALA A 2 3.76 -14.90 1.85
N PHE A 3 2.69 -15.67 1.88
CA PHE A 3 1.46 -15.36 1.14
C PHE A 3 0.27 -16.01 1.81
N ILE A 4 -0.93 -15.60 1.40
CA ILE A 4 -2.18 -16.26 1.78
C ILE A 4 -2.99 -16.59 0.53
N GLU A 5 -3.93 -17.52 0.65
CA GLU A 5 -4.87 -17.84 -0.41
C GLU A 5 -6.26 -17.35 -0.03
N VAL A 6 -6.90 -16.64 -0.93
CA VAL A 6 -8.27 -16.17 -0.78
C VAL A 6 -8.98 -16.40 -2.10
N GLY A 7 -10.08 -17.15 -2.08
CA GLY A 7 -10.83 -17.44 -3.31
C GLY A 7 -10.02 -18.14 -4.40
N GLY A 8 -9.04 -18.97 -4.00
CA GLY A 8 -8.20 -19.69 -4.94
C GLY A 8 -7.02 -18.90 -5.51
N CYS A 9 -6.86 -17.66 -5.12
CA CYS A 9 -5.74 -16.82 -5.56
C CYS A 9 -4.76 -16.61 -4.41
N ARG A 10 -3.48 -16.45 -4.75
CA ARG A 10 -2.40 -16.19 -3.80
C ARG A 10 -2.07 -14.72 -3.75
N TYR A 11 -1.93 -14.20 -2.53
CA TYR A 11 -1.61 -12.80 -2.31
C TYR A 11 -0.38 -12.71 -1.40
N PRO A 12 0.73 -12.15 -1.88
CA PRO A 12 1.95 -12.07 -1.09
C PRO A 12 1.86 -11.01 0.01
N ARG A 13 2.51 -11.29 1.13
CA ARG A 13 2.60 -10.33 2.22
C ARG A 13 3.58 -9.22 1.85
N VAL A 14 3.21 -7.99 2.18
CA VAL A 14 4.05 -6.81 1.97
C VAL A 14 4.04 -5.92 3.21
N THR A 15 5.15 -5.22 3.39
CA THR A 15 5.28 -4.14 4.37
C THR A 15 5.72 -2.90 3.61
N LEU A 16 4.87 -1.88 3.61
CA LEU A 16 5.08 -0.68 2.80
C LEU A 16 5.31 0.52 3.70
N LYS A 17 6.42 1.20 3.49
CA LYS A 17 6.74 2.46 4.15
C LYS A 17 6.47 3.61 3.18
N TRP A 18 5.70 4.59 3.63
CA TRP A 18 5.23 5.66 2.77
C TRP A 18 5.07 6.95 3.56
N ARG A 19 4.92 8.07 2.84
CA ARG A 19 4.71 9.39 3.43
C ARG A 19 3.27 9.80 3.26
N ASP A 20 2.63 10.16 4.37
CA ASP A 20 1.27 10.67 4.35
C ASP A 20 1.30 12.19 4.18
N ILE A 21 0.18 12.75 3.77
CA ILE A 21 0.01 14.19 3.75
C ILE A 21 -0.30 14.68 5.15
N ILE A 22 0.03 15.93 5.43
CA ILE A 22 -0.35 16.58 6.67
C ILE A 22 -0.92 17.96 6.35
N GLY A 23 -1.94 18.35 7.09
CA GLY A 23 -2.53 19.65 6.98
C GLY A 23 -2.78 20.24 8.35
N ALA A 24 -2.75 21.55 8.45
CA ALA A 24 -3.10 22.27 9.65
C ALA A 24 -4.01 23.42 9.27
N GLY A 25 -5.25 23.40 9.79
CA GLY A 25 -6.18 24.50 9.61
C GLY A 25 -5.82 25.64 10.55
N GLY A 26 -6.31 26.83 10.23
CA GLY A 26 -6.07 28.01 11.04
C GLY A 26 -4.79 28.73 10.68
N VAL A 27 -4.45 29.72 11.50
CA VAL A 27 -3.31 30.61 11.26
C VAL A 27 -2.10 30.13 12.06
N GLY A 28 -0.97 29.98 11.40
CA GLY A 28 0.30 29.63 12.03
C GLY A 28 1.40 30.60 11.67
N SER A 29 2.41 30.72 12.52
CA SER A 29 3.61 31.51 12.25
C SER A 29 4.42 30.86 11.11
N LEU A 30 5.42 31.59 10.60
CA LEU A 30 6.35 31.04 9.63
C LEU A 30 7.09 29.83 10.19
N GLU A 31 7.52 29.91 11.44
CA GLU A 31 8.21 28.83 12.13
C GLU A 31 7.31 27.58 12.24
N GLU A 32 6.09 27.74 12.69
CA GLU A 32 5.11 26.65 12.80
C GLU A 32 4.82 26.04 11.43
N SER A 33 4.69 26.87 10.40
CA SER A 33 4.43 26.39 9.04
C SER A 33 5.60 25.59 8.48
N ARG A 34 6.83 26.01 8.75
CA ARG A 34 8.03 25.30 8.32
C ARG A 34 8.27 24.00 9.08
N ALA A 35 7.64 23.82 10.23
CA ALA A 35 7.72 22.61 11.04
C ALA A 35 6.83 21.49 10.51
N LEU A 36 5.92 21.79 9.58
CA LEU A 36 5.04 20.78 9.00
C LEU A 36 5.87 19.85 8.10
N VAL A 37 5.85 18.56 8.43
CA VAL A 37 6.51 17.52 7.63
C VAL A 37 5.55 16.35 7.44
N CYS A 38 5.64 15.69 6.30
CA CYS A 38 4.81 14.53 6.02
C CYS A 38 5.24 13.36 6.92
N PRO A 39 4.33 12.80 7.73
CA PRO A 39 4.69 11.69 8.60
C PRO A 39 5.00 10.42 7.81
N SER A 40 5.91 9.63 8.35
CA SER A 40 6.22 8.31 7.81
C SER A 40 5.22 7.30 8.37
N MET A 41 4.61 6.53 7.48
CA MET A 41 3.60 5.52 7.80
C MET A 41 4.09 4.15 7.37
N ILE A 42 3.63 3.11 8.06
CA ILE A 42 3.89 1.73 7.67
C ILE A 42 2.56 1.02 7.52
N THR A 43 2.37 0.39 6.37
CA THR A 43 1.20 -0.46 6.11
C THR A 43 1.68 -1.89 5.98
N GLU A 44 1.12 -2.77 6.77
CA GLU A 44 1.37 -4.21 6.69
C GLU A 44 0.11 -4.91 6.22
N GLY A 45 0.28 -5.83 5.27
CA GLY A 45 -0.86 -6.56 4.73
C GLY A 45 -0.45 -7.41 3.56
N TYR A 46 -1.39 -7.66 2.68
CA TYR A 46 -1.20 -8.48 1.49
C TYR A 46 -1.44 -7.66 0.25
N LEU A 47 -0.61 -7.88 -0.75
CA LEU A 47 -0.73 -7.18 -2.03
C LEU A 47 -1.92 -7.74 -2.81
N LEU A 48 -2.91 -6.88 -3.08
CA LEU A 48 -4.05 -7.26 -3.92
C LEU A 48 -3.68 -7.14 -5.39
N ASP A 49 -3.26 -5.96 -5.81
CA ASP A 49 -2.83 -5.68 -7.18
C ASP A 49 -2.12 -4.33 -7.26
N VAL A 50 -1.67 -4.02 -8.48
CA VAL A 50 -1.13 -2.72 -8.85
C VAL A 50 -1.86 -2.28 -10.11
N PHE A 51 -2.20 -1.01 -10.21
CA PHE A 51 -2.84 -0.45 -11.38
C PHE A 51 -2.28 0.94 -11.70
N GLU A 52 -2.55 1.39 -12.92
CA GLU A 52 -2.16 2.72 -13.38
C GLU A 52 -3.39 3.56 -13.68
N GLU A 53 -3.32 4.83 -13.32
CA GLU A 53 -4.34 5.80 -13.64
C GLU A 53 -3.68 7.17 -13.83
N ASP A 54 -3.92 7.81 -14.98
CA ASP A 54 -3.36 9.11 -15.33
C ASP A 54 -1.83 9.18 -15.21
N GLY A 55 -1.15 8.09 -15.55
CA GLY A 55 0.32 8.03 -15.52
C GLY A 55 0.90 7.74 -14.14
N GLU A 56 0.10 7.61 -13.11
CA GLU A 56 0.54 7.26 -11.75
C GLU A 56 0.21 5.81 -11.46
N ARG A 57 1.15 5.10 -10.82
CA ARG A 57 0.93 3.72 -10.36
C ARG A 57 0.43 3.74 -8.92
N TYR A 58 -0.45 2.80 -8.62
CA TYR A 58 -1.05 2.63 -7.30
C TYR A 58 -0.95 1.17 -6.87
N VAL A 59 -0.68 0.96 -5.59
CA VAL A 59 -0.72 -0.37 -4.99
C VAL A 59 -1.93 -0.49 -4.08
N ARG A 60 -2.67 -1.60 -4.22
CA ARG A 60 -3.78 -1.91 -3.33
C ARG A 60 -3.40 -3.06 -2.41
N THR A 61 -3.76 -2.93 -1.15
CA THR A 61 -3.50 -3.95 -0.13
C THR A 61 -4.76 -4.23 0.67
N PHE A 62 -4.75 -5.34 1.39
CA PHE A 62 -5.79 -5.68 2.37
C PHE A 62 -5.12 -6.38 3.56
N ALA A 63 -5.79 -6.36 4.71
CA ALA A 63 -5.25 -7.01 5.92
C ALA A 63 -6.20 -8.07 6.49
N SER A 64 -7.48 -8.00 6.12
CA SER A 64 -8.50 -8.96 6.58
C SER A 64 -9.27 -9.50 5.38
N TYR A 65 -9.82 -10.70 5.51
CA TYR A 65 -10.58 -11.34 4.43
C TYR A 65 -11.60 -12.33 4.99
N GLN A 66 -12.62 -12.60 4.19
CA GLN A 66 -13.60 -13.62 4.53
C GLN A 66 -13.17 -14.96 3.94
N THR A 67 -13.45 -16.02 4.70
CA THR A 67 -13.17 -17.40 4.28
C THR A 67 -14.38 -18.10 3.67
N SER A 68 -15.41 -17.35 3.29
CA SER A 68 -16.60 -17.87 2.62
C SER A 68 -16.31 -18.20 1.15
N ASP A 69 -17.28 -18.82 0.47
CA ASP A 69 -17.14 -19.20 -0.95
C ASP A 69 -16.89 -18.00 -1.86
N GLU A 70 -17.41 -16.83 -1.51
CA GLU A 70 -17.11 -15.60 -2.22
C GLU A 70 -15.96 -14.88 -1.54
N ALA A 71 -14.92 -14.58 -2.31
CA ALA A 71 -13.79 -13.82 -1.81
C ALA A 71 -14.22 -12.39 -1.45
N ALA A 72 -13.91 -11.95 -0.23
CA ALA A 72 -14.19 -10.61 0.23
C ALA A 72 -13.03 -10.12 1.08
N PHE A 73 -12.70 -8.85 0.92
CA PHE A 73 -11.51 -8.25 1.50
C PHE A 73 -11.89 -7.05 2.37
N ALA A 74 -11.15 -6.85 3.46
CA ALA A 74 -11.37 -5.74 4.39
C ALA A 74 -10.02 -5.12 4.79
N ASP A 75 -10.09 -3.99 5.48
CA ASP A 75 -8.89 -3.22 5.87
C ASP A 75 -8.04 -2.93 4.64
N ARG A 76 -8.67 -2.36 3.65
CA ARG A 76 -8.10 -2.13 2.32
C ARG A 76 -7.44 -0.77 2.26
N ASN A 77 -6.31 -0.71 1.55
CA ASN A 77 -5.60 0.54 1.28
C ASN A 77 -5.29 0.66 -0.20
N CYS A 78 -5.20 1.89 -0.66
CA CYS A 78 -4.73 2.22 -2.00
C CYS A 78 -3.70 3.34 -1.86
N ILE A 79 -2.45 3.06 -2.24
CA ILE A 79 -1.32 3.95 -1.99
C ILE A 79 -0.63 4.27 -3.31
N PRO A 80 -0.43 5.56 -3.64
CA PRO A 80 0.35 5.93 -4.84
C PRO A 80 1.81 5.51 -4.68
N PHE A 81 2.41 5.00 -5.77
CA PHE A 81 3.83 4.65 -5.77
C PHE A 81 4.74 5.83 -5.41
N SER A 82 4.33 7.04 -5.81
CA SER A 82 5.12 8.25 -5.57
C SER A 82 5.40 8.53 -4.09
N VAL A 83 4.53 8.06 -3.18
CA VAL A 83 4.72 8.25 -1.73
C VAL A 83 5.42 7.08 -1.05
N LEU A 84 5.65 5.96 -1.75
CA LEU A 84 6.39 4.82 -1.22
C LEU A 84 7.88 5.14 -1.18
N ASP A 85 8.59 4.62 -0.16
CA ASP A 85 10.04 4.69 -0.18
C ASP A 85 10.61 3.69 -1.21
N ARG A 86 11.91 3.81 -1.48
CA ARG A 86 12.58 3.00 -2.50
C ARG A 86 12.49 1.50 -2.20
N GLN A 87 12.70 1.11 -0.95
CA GLN A 87 12.66 -0.30 -0.56
C GLN A 87 11.25 -0.86 -0.75
N SER A 88 10.23 -0.10 -0.37
CA SER A 88 8.83 -0.53 -0.52
C SER A 88 8.44 -0.69 -1.99
N ARG A 89 8.89 0.22 -2.86
CA ARG A 89 8.67 0.07 -4.31
C ARG A 89 9.31 -1.22 -4.83
N ARG A 90 10.52 -1.51 -4.39
CA ARG A 90 11.23 -2.73 -4.77
C ARG A 90 10.50 -3.98 -4.28
N ASP A 91 10.00 -3.94 -3.04
CA ASP A 91 9.26 -5.06 -2.44
C ASP A 91 7.96 -5.33 -3.22
N VAL A 92 7.28 -4.29 -3.67
CA VAL A 92 6.08 -4.43 -4.52
C VAL A 92 6.45 -5.09 -5.86
N GLU A 93 7.54 -4.67 -6.49
CA GLU A 93 7.97 -5.26 -7.76
C GLU A 93 8.30 -6.75 -7.60
N LEU A 94 8.98 -7.12 -6.52
CA LEU A 94 9.26 -8.54 -6.22
C LEU A 94 7.97 -9.33 -5.98
N ALA A 95 7.02 -8.74 -5.25
CA ALA A 95 5.73 -9.37 -5.00
C ALA A 95 4.94 -9.59 -6.29
N LEU A 96 4.98 -8.62 -7.21
CA LEU A 96 4.33 -8.75 -8.52
C LEU A 96 4.95 -9.89 -9.33
N MET A 97 6.27 -10.02 -9.31
CA MET A 97 6.96 -11.12 -9.98
C MET A 97 6.50 -12.47 -9.42
N PHE A 98 6.36 -12.59 -8.10
CA PHE A 98 5.85 -13.79 -7.46
C PHE A 98 4.42 -14.12 -7.93
N MET A 99 3.54 -13.12 -7.96
CA MET A 99 2.16 -13.29 -8.41
C MET A 99 2.09 -13.72 -9.88
N ASN A 100 2.90 -13.13 -10.74
CA ASN A 100 2.92 -13.45 -12.16
C ASN A 100 3.44 -14.86 -12.41
N HIS A 101 4.41 -15.34 -11.65
CA HIS A 101 4.92 -16.71 -11.75
C HIS A 101 3.90 -17.74 -11.30
N GLU A 102 3.15 -17.43 -10.24
CA GLU A 102 2.15 -18.33 -9.66
C GLU A 102 0.81 -18.26 -10.40
N GLY A 103 0.57 -17.18 -11.06
CA GLY A 103 -0.65 -16.94 -11.80
C GLY A 103 -0.60 -17.46 -13.19
#